data_c032f2f0e261e02cb3a5e32c233fcabd
#
_entry.id   c032f2f0e261e02cb3a5e32c233fcabd
#
_cell.length_a   1.000
_cell.length_b   1.000
_cell.length_c   1.000
_cell.angle_alpha   90.00
_cell.angle_beta   90.00
_cell.angle_gamma   90.00
#
_symmetry.space_group_name_H-M   'P 1'
#
loop_
_entity.id
_entity.type
_entity.pdbx_description
1 polymer ?
#
loop_
_entity_poly.entity_id
_entity_poly.type
_entity_poly.pdbx_seq_one_letter_code
_entity_poly.pdbx_strand_id
1 'polypeptide(L)'
;DRNLPLTPNMVTAFSNKKVWWKCKLGHEWNALISTRSYGSKCPYCSGIELLKGFNDLATTQPELSKEWSERNYPLLPDQANEKSRLNVWWKCHTCGYEWKAVVFSRVHGSKCPVCTERSVMPGYNDLATTDPELIAEWDFEKNIISPSRVSRFSMYSYWWKCRYGHSCKAKVSDRTLEHKICPACEKEYQAVFPQLIISYYAKQSGQSAILNDEKLIGIPIEVLIPEERLAIEAQIYDEKIERVKKHLCSSAGVDLIKIPYKKSDSELEYAEKIKGIYKRKNIYIRTDTDS
;
A
#
# COMPACT_ATOMS: atom_id res chain seq x y z
N ASP A 1 39.09 -30.09 41.80
CA ASP A 1 39.26 -30.48 40.40
C ASP A 1 38.52 -31.82 40.15
N ARG A 2 37.51 -31.79 39.32
CA ARG A 2 36.59 -32.95 39.05
C ARG A 2 37.26 -34.05 38.23
N ASN A 3 38.44 -33.81 37.67
CA ASN A 3 39.14 -34.78 36.81
C ASN A 3 40.17 -35.61 37.60
N LEU A 4 40.49 -35.24 38.86
CA LEU A 4 41.49 -35.98 39.65
C LEU A 4 41.02 -37.43 39.91
N PRO A 5 41.95 -38.39 39.84
CA PRO A 5 43.44 -38.23 39.72
C PRO A 5 43.95 -38.06 38.27
N LEU A 6 43.06 -37.95 37.25
CA LEU A 6 43.48 -37.82 35.85
C LEU A 6 43.98 -36.39 35.56
N THR A 7 45.20 -36.28 35.05
CA THR A 7 45.84 -35.00 34.68
C THR A 7 46.10 -34.94 33.17
N PRO A 8 46.26 -33.72 32.59
CA PRO A 8 46.46 -33.56 31.14
C PRO A 8 47.61 -34.35 30.54
N ASN A 9 48.68 -34.56 31.29
CA ASN A 9 49.86 -35.33 30.87
C ASN A 9 49.68 -36.86 30.87
N MET A 10 48.56 -37.36 31.41
CA MET A 10 48.19 -38.77 31.38
C MET A 10 47.28 -39.15 30.20
N VAL A 11 47.00 -38.21 29.30
CA VAL A 11 46.12 -38.42 28.16
C VAL A 11 46.67 -37.84 26.87
N THR A 12 46.30 -38.43 25.73
CA THR A 12 46.65 -37.92 24.42
C THR A 12 45.56 -36.98 23.90
N ALA A 13 45.89 -36.07 23.02
CA ALA A 13 44.96 -35.09 22.42
C ALA A 13 43.72 -35.71 21.74
N PHE A 14 43.84 -36.94 21.23
CA PHE A 14 42.77 -37.62 20.51
C PHE A 14 42.13 -38.77 21.34
N SER A 15 42.34 -38.75 22.64
CA SER A 15 41.74 -39.73 23.56
C SER A 15 40.21 -39.65 23.54
N ASN A 16 39.57 -40.84 23.54
CA ASN A 16 38.13 -41.00 23.69
C ASN A 16 37.65 -40.95 25.16
N LYS A 17 38.51 -40.55 26.09
CA LYS A 17 38.12 -40.35 27.48
C LYS A 17 37.26 -39.08 27.58
N LYS A 18 36.19 -39.14 28.36
CA LYS A 18 35.39 -37.97 28.74
C LYS A 18 35.98 -37.37 30.01
N VAL A 19 36.17 -36.06 29.98
CA VAL A 19 36.65 -35.25 31.11
C VAL A 19 35.82 -34.00 31.28
N TRP A 20 35.90 -33.40 32.47
CA TRP A 20 35.28 -32.12 32.74
C TRP A 20 36.13 -30.96 32.18
N TRP A 21 35.47 -30.10 31.47
CA TRP A 21 36.04 -28.88 30.91
C TRP A 21 35.45 -27.66 31.56
N LYS A 22 36.21 -26.59 31.66
CA LYS A 22 35.77 -25.29 32.13
C LYS A 22 36.16 -24.22 31.11
N CYS A 23 35.22 -23.39 30.68
CA CYS A 23 35.50 -22.26 29.80
C CYS A 23 35.89 -20.97 30.56
N LYS A 24 36.29 -19.95 29.82
CA LYS A 24 36.67 -18.64 30.42
C LYS A 24 35.51 -17.97 31.18
N LEU A 25 34.25 -18.27 30.80
CA LEU A 25 33.04 -17.75 31.48
C LEU A 25 32.58 -18.60 32.66
N GLY A 26 33.36 -19.64 33.01
CA GLY A 26 33.07 -20.48 34.18
C GLY A 26 32.17 -21.68 33.91
N HIS A 27 31.60 -21.85 32.70
CA HIS A 27 30.76 -22.99 32.38
C HIS A 27 31.53 -24.30 32.46
N GLU A 28 30.95 -25.28 33.08
CA GLU A 28 31.53 -26.61 33.23
C GLU A 28 30.69 -27.64 32.47
N TRP A 29 31.33 -28.52 31.71
CA TRP A 29 30.68 -29.60 30.96
C TRP A 29 31.58 -30.80 30.80
N ASN A 30 30.99 -31.95 30.48
CA ASN A 30 31.71 -33.19 30.24
C ASN A 30 31.77 -33.46 28.74
N ALA A 31 32.98 -33.65 28.19
CA ALA A 31 33.17 -33.94 26.76
C ALA A 31 34.44 -34.77 26.51
N LEU A 32 34.46 -35.46 25.36
CA LEU A 32 35.62 -36.21 24.92
C LEU A 32 36.83 -35.28 24.70
N ILE A 33 38.03 -35.74 25.05
CA ILE A 33 39.28 -35.02 24.79
C ILE A 33 39.43 -34.81 23.26
N SER A 34 39.19 -35.86 22.46
CA SER A 34 39.26 -35.83 21.02
C SER A 34 38.35 -34.73 20.42
N THR A 35 37.11 -34.62 20.88
CA THR A 35 36.15 -33.61 20.42
C THR A 35 36.68 -32.17 20.67
N ARG A 36 37.26 -31.92 21.81
CA ARG A 36 37.92 -30.64 22.14
C ARG A 36 39.16 -30.40 21.32
N SER A 37 39.99 -31.41 21.05
CA SER A 37 41.15 -31.32 20.21
C SER A 37 40.81 -30.99 18.74
N TYR A 38 39.65 -31.44 18.26
CA TYR A 38 39.08 -31.05 16.94
C TYR A 38 38.43 -29.67 16.95
N GLY A 39 38.56 -28.88 18.02
CA GLY A 39 38.13 -27.51 18.06
C GLY A 39 36.70 -27.25 18.56
N SER A 40 36.00 -28.25 19.09
CA SER A 40 34.70 -28.03 19.70
C SER A 40 34.78 -27.02 20.83
N LYS A 41 33.81 -26.09 20.87
CA LYS A 41 33.73 -25.03 21.88
C LYS A 41 32.86 -25.48 23.07
N CYS A 42 32.76 -24.63 24.09
CA CYS A 42 31.80 -24.78 25.18
C CYS A 42 30.37 -24.85 24.60
N PRO A 43 29.58 -25.88 24.90
CA PRO A 43 28.24 -26.08 24.35
C PRO A 43 27.28 -24.94 24.73
N TYR A 44 27.42 -24.37 25.89
CA TYR A 44 26.62 -23.22 26.35
C TYR A 44 27.02 -21.93 25.60
N CYS A 45 28.33 -21.62 25.56
CA CYS A 45 28.81 -20.42 24.82
C CYS A 45 28.52 -20.47 23.31
N SER A 46 28.47 -21.68 22.74
CA SER A 46 28.15 -21.90 21.34
C SER A 46 26.64 -21.99 21.05
N GLY A 47 25.80 -22.01 22.10
CA GLY A 47 24.35 -22.11 21.99
C GLY A 47 23.87 -23.50 21.52
N ILE A 48 24.70 -24.52 21.62
CA ILE A 48 24.32 -25.92 21.31
C ILE A 48 23.45 -26.47 22.42
N GLU A 49 23.88 -26.25 23.66
CA GLU A 49 23.12 -26.64 24.86
C GLU A 49 22.53 -25.38 25.52
N LEU A 50 21.32 -25.55 26.05
CA LEU A 50 20.62 -24.49 26.78
C LEU A 50 21.15 -24.39 28.20
N LEU A 51 21.41 -23.18 28.65
CA LEU A 51 21.73 -22.83 30.03
C LEU A 51 20.83 -21.67 30.47
N LYS A 52 19.85 -21.97 31.32
CA LYS A 52 18.91 -20.98 31.84
C LYS A 52 19.64 -19.87 32.58
N GLY A 53 19.25 -18.62 32.35
CA GLY A 53 19.89 -17.41 32.88
C GLY A 53 21.19 -17.03 32.16
N PHE A 54 21.53 -17.71 31.03
CA PHE A 54 22.70 -17.34 30.25
C PHE A 54 22.41 -17.20 28.75
N ASN A 55 21.93 -18.28 28.09
CA ASN A 55 21.72 -18.30 26.65
C ASN A 55 20.29 -18.66 26.24
N ASP A 56 19.38 -18.68 27.21
CA ASP A 56 17.97 -18.84 26.98
C ASP A 56 17.34 -17.55 26.39
N LEU A 57 16.19 -17.70 25.74
CA LEU A 57 15.53 -16.62 25.04
C LEU A 57 15.05 -15.51 25.99
N ALA A 58 14.59 -15.87 27.19
CA ALA A 58 14.14 -14.90 28.19
C ALA A 58 15.28 -13.97 28.63
N THR A 59 16.50 -14.50 28.68
CA THR A 59 17.70 -13.77 29.07
C THR A 59 18.30 -12.95 27.91
N THR A 60 18.41 -13.56 26.72
CA THR A 60 19.09 -12.94 25.57
C THR A 60 18.19 -12.02 24.76
N GLN A 61 16.87 -12.26 24.77
CA GLN A 61 15.86 -11.54 24.00
C GLN A 61 14.64 -11.19 24.87
N PRO A 62 14.79 -10.39 25.90
CA PRO A 62 13.72 -10.12 26.87
C PRO A 62 12.49 -9.45 26.23
N GLU A 63 12.69 -8.52 25.29
CA GLU A 63 11.58 -7.86 24.60
C GLU A 63 10.82 -8.84 23.68
N LEU A 64 11.53 -9.69 22.97
CA LEU A 64 10.91 -10.71 22.13
C LEU A 64 10.16 -11.73 22.98
N SER A 65 10.66 -12.04 24.16
CA SER A 65 10.03 -12.98 25.10
C SER A 65 8.69 -12.49 25.64
N LYS A 66 8.42 -11.20 25.65
CA LYS A 66 7.11 -10.62 25.99
C LYS A 66 6.02 -10.98 24.95
N GLU A 67 6.43 -11.32 23.73
CA GLU A 67 5.52 -11.79 22.68
C GLU A 67 5.29 -13.31 22.73
N TRP A 68 5.89 -14.03 23.66
CA TRP A 68 5.65 -15.48 23.85
C TRP A 68 4.22 -15.70 24.32
N SER A 69 3.40 -16.38 23.50
CA SER A 69 2.00 -16.59 23.85
C SER A 69 1.83 -17.62 24.97
N GLU A 70 0.86 -17.40 25.85
CA GLU A 70 0.45 -18.33 26.90
C GLU A 70 -0.02 -19.68 26.34
N ARG A 71 -0.40 -19.74 25.06
CA ARG A 71 -0.76 -21.00 24.37
C ARG A 71 0.38 -21.98 24.24
N ASN A 72 1.60 -21.59 24.55
CA ASN A 72 2.75 -22.47 24.54
C ASN A 72 2.88 -23.29 25.86
N TYR A 73 2.13 -22.93 26.90
CA TYR A 73 2.24 -23.64 28.18
C TYR A 73 2.14 -25.14 28.00
N PRO A 74 3.02 -25.97 28.65
CA PRO A 74 3.98 -25.59 29.70
C PRO A 74 5.36 -25.09 29.20
N LEU A 75 5.56 -24.93 27.88
CA LEU A 75 6.83 -24.45 27.31
C LEU A 75 6.98 -22.94 27.54
N LEU A 76 8.07 -22.58 28.23
CA LEU A 76 8.41 -21.20 28.56
C LEU A 76 9.58 -20.68 27.72
N PRO A 77 9.76 -19.35 27.57
CA PRO A 77 10.85 -18.77 26.76
C PRO A 77 12.26 -19.09 27.33
N ASP A 78 12.39 -19.35 28.60
CA ASP A 78 13.65 -19.78 29.23
C ASP A 78 14.04 -21.26 28.93
N GLN A 79 13.19 -21.96 28.18
CA GLN A 79 13.42 -23.33 27.70
C GLN A 79 13.77 -23.38 26.19
N ALA A 80 13.99 -22.27 25.58
CA ALA A 80 14.45 -22.13 24.19
C ALA A 80 15.65 -21.17 24.13
N ASN A 81 16.50 -21.30 23.11
CA ASN A 81 17.57 -20.35 22.81
C ASN A 81 17.37 -19.76 21.41
N GLU A 82 18.18 -18.75 21.05
CA GLU A 82 18.10 -18.04 19.77
C GLU A 82 18.24 -18.95 18.54
N LYS A 83 18.90 -20.10 18.66
CA LYS A 83 19.09 -21.10 17.60
C LYS A 83 17.97 -22.11 17.51
N SER A 84 17.00 -22.03 18.42
CA SER A 84 15.92 -23.01 18.51
C SER A 84 15.09 -23.06 17.24
N ARG A 85 14.83 -24.28 16.76
CA ARG A 85 13.93 -24.57 15.63
C ARG A 85 12.50 -24.86 16.07
N LEU A 86 12.18 -24.67 17.35
CA LEU A 86 10.83 -24.81 17.87
C LEU A 86 9.89 -23.83 17.16
N ASN A 87 8.75 -24.35 16.72
CA ASN A 87 7.68 -23.56 16.12
C ASN A 87 6.63 -23.30 17.21
N VAL A 88 6.59 -22.06 17.70
CA VAL A 88 5.79 -21.67 18.87
C VAL A 88 4.79 -20.59 18.54
N TRP A 89 3.81 -20.39 19.42
CA TRP A 89 2.85 -19.30 19.32
C TRP A 89 3.46 -17.99 19.83
N TRP A 90 3.27 -16.94 19.05
CA TRP A 90 3.65 -15.56 19.38
C TRP A 90 2.40 -14.71 19.45
N LYS A 91 2.37 -13.74 20.37
CA LYS A 91 1.32 -12.74 20.50
C LYS A 91 1.91 -11.36 20.26
N CYS A 92 1.48 -10.68 19.22
CA CYS A 92 2.00 -9.34 18.88
C CYS A 92 1.60 -8.33 19.96
N HIS A 93 2.56 -7.60 20.50
CA HIS A 93 2.30 -6.55 21.48
C HIS A 93 1.57 -5.33 20.88
N THR A 94 1.65 -5.12 19.55
CA THR A 94 1.03 -3.99 18.86
C THR A 94 -0.43 -4.25 18.51
N CYS A 95 -0.74 -5.40 17.86
CA CYS A 95 -2.09 -5.68 17.36
C CYS A 95 -2.80 -6.83 18.09
N GLY A 96 -2.13 -7.51 19.02
CA GLY A 96 -2.69 -8.65 19.75
C GLY A 96 -2.83 -9.94 18.94
N TYR A 97 -2.49 -9.94 17.64
CA TYR A 97 -2.60 -11.13 16.79
C TYR A 97 -1.69 -12.24 17.25
N GLU A 98 -2.22 -13.47 17.25
CA GLU A 98 -1.46 -14.68 17.63
C GLU A 98 -1.19 -15.55 16.41
N TRP A 99 0.08 -15.94 16.24
CA TRP A 99 0.50 -16.78 15.11
C TRP A 99 1.62 -17.73 15.52
N LYS A 100 1.87 -18.76 14.71
CA LYS A 100 3.02 -19.65 14.87
C LYS A 100 4.20 -19.18 14.04
N ALA A 101 5.38 -19.18 14.65
CA ALA A 101 6.65 -18.99 13.97
C ALA A 101 7.80 -19.66 14.70
N VAL A 102 8.85 -20.02 13.95
CA VAL A 102 10.07 -20.62 14.50
C VAL A 102 10.83 -19.57 15.29
N VAL A 103 11.31 -19.92 16.49
CA VAL A 103 12.06 -19.04 17.39
C VAL A 103 13.24 -18.39 16.64
N PHE A 104 14.06 -19.18 15.97
CA PHE A 104 15.18 -18.69 15.16
C PHE A 104 14.76 -17.58 14.18
N SER A 105 13.65 -17.76 13.47
CA SER A 105 13.16 -16.78 12.49
C SER A 105 12.70 -15.48 13.17
N ARG A 106 12.11 -15.57 14.35
CA ARG A 106 11.70 -14.38 15.13
C ARG A 106 12.90 -13.58 15.60
N VAL A 107 13.92 -14.25 16.13
CA VAL A 107 15.18 -13.63 16.54
C VAL A 107 15.87 -12.92 15.35
N HIS A 108 15.80 -13.52 14.16
CA HIS A 108 16.39 -12.95 12.94
C HIS A 108 15.47 -11.96 12.19
N GLY A 109 14.52 -11.34 12.91
CA GLY A 109 13.77 -10.18 12.38
C GLY A 109 12.45 -10.51 11.69
N SER A 110 11.97 -11.74 11.73
CA SER A 110 10.61 -12.06 11.28
C SER A 110 9.59 -11.34 12.16
N LYS A 111 8.70 -10.54 11.59
CA LYS A 111 7.71 -9.71 12.30
C LYS A 111 6.31 -10.32 12.26
N CYS A 112 5.38 -9.73 13.02
CA CYS A 112 3.97 -10.06 12.99
C CYS A 112 3.41 -9.97 11.55
N PRO A 113 2.74 -11.02 11.04
CA PRO A 113 2.22 -11.02 9.67
C PRO A 113 1.08 -10.02 9.45
N VAL A 114 0.34 -9.66 10.49
CA VAL A 114 -0.71 -8.63 10.42
C VAL A 114 -0.10 -7.24 10.36
N CYS A 115 0.84 -6.90 11.24
CA CYS A 115 1.53 -5.60 11.22
C CYS A 115 2.38 -5.38 9.96
N THR A 116 2.75 -6.45 9.25
CA THR A 116 3.49 -6.40 7.97
C THR A 116 2.60 -6.64 6.75
N GLU A 117 1.28 -6.53 6.91
CA GLU A 117 0.27 -6.64 5.84
C GLU A 117 0.27 -7.98 5.06
N ARG A 118 0.93 -9.03 5.60
CA ARG A 118 0.96 -10.37 5.01
C ARG A 118 -0.26 -11.22 5.37
N SER A 119 -0.99 -10.81 6.41
CA SER A 119 -2.22 -11.45 6.87
C SER A 119 -3.26 -10.40 7.22
N VAL A 120 -4.54 -10.73 7.00
CA VAL A 120 -5.66 -9.86 7.33
C VAL A 120 -6.24 -10.27 8.68
N MET A 121 -6.45 -9.29 9.53
CA MET A 121 -7.14 -9.41 10.82
C MET A 121 -8.39 -8.53 10.78
N PRO A 122 -9.59 -9.13 10.76
CA PRO A 122 -10.85 -8.39 10.78
C PRO A 122 -10.92 -7.42 11.95
N GLY A 123 -11.37 -6.18 11.68
CA GLY A 123 -11.43 -5.12 12.67
C GLY A 123 -10.09 -4.41 12.97
N TYR A 124 -9.03 -4.73 12.21
CA TYR A 124 -7.73 -4.09 12.39
C TYR A 124 -7.12 -3.56 11.09
N ASN A 125 -6.78 -4.44 10.12
CA ASN A 125 -6.14 -4.07 8.85
C ASN A 125 -6.91 -4.58 7.63
N ASP A 126 -8.17 -4.93 7.81
CA ASP A 126 -9.08 -5.29 6.72
C ASP A 126 -9.65 -4.04 6.02
N LEU A 127 -10.09 -4.22 4.78
CA LEU A 127 -10.63 -3.15 3.94
C LEU A 127 -11.83 -2.45 4.57
N ALA A 128 -12.71 -3.19 5.26
CA ALA A 128 -13.90 -2.60 5.87
C ALA A 128 -13.53 -1.65 7.02
N THR A 129 -12.42 -1.91 7.69
CA THR A 129 -11.90 -1.09 8.80
C THR A 129 -11.05 0.07 8.32
N THR A 130 -10.19 -0.17 7.31
CA THR A 130 -9.20 0.83 6.86
C THR A 130 -9.76 1.81 5.84
N ASP A 131 -10.75 1.40 5.04
CA ASP A 131 -11.33 2.21 3.95
C ASP A 131 -12.86 2.05 3.94
N PRO A 132 -13.55 2.45 5.02
CA PRO A 132 -14.99 2.22 5.21
C PRO A 132 -15.85 2.88 4.12
N GLU A 133 -15.39 3.99 3.54
CA GLU A 133 -16.07 4.69 2.47
C GLU A 133 -16.19 3.85 1.18
N LEU A 134 -15.22 2.97 0.93
CA LEU A 134 -15.24 2.09 -0.24
C LEU A 134 -16.22 0.92 -0.10
N ILE A 135 -16.69 0.64 1.13
CA ILE A 135 -17.61 -0.49 1.37
C ILE A 135 -18.98 -0.25 0.72
N ALA A 136 -19.40 1.01 0.60
CA ALA A 136 -20.61 1.38 -0.14
C ALA A 136 -20.57 1.00 -1.62
N GLU A 137 -19.36 0.87 -2.18
CA GLU A 137 -19.14 0.45 -3.56
C GLU A 137 -18.80 -1.05 -3.70
N TRP A 138 -18.67 -1.79 -2.59
CA TRP A 138 -18.41 -3.23 -2.64
C TRP A 138 -19.64 -3.98 -3.13
N ASP A 139 -19.52 -4.71 -4.25
CA ASP A 139 -20.61 -5.49 -4.81
C ASP A 139 -20.78 -6.80 -4.02
N PHE A 140 -21.62 -6.78 -2.97
CA PHE A 140 -21.89 -7.94 -2.12
C PHE A 140 -22.62 -9.08 -2.83
N GLU A 141 -23.27 -8.82 -3.97
CA GLU A 141 -23.95 -9.85 -4.75
C GLU A 141 -22.97 -10.68 -5.58
N LYS A 142 -21.91 -10.02 -6.09
CA LYS A 142 -20.91 -10.65 -6.97
C LYS A 142 -19.68 -11.14 -6.25
N ASN A 143 -19.37 -10.58 -5.08
CA ASN A 143 -18.21 -10.95 -4.28
C ASN A 143 -18.62 -11.95 -3.19
N ILE A 144 -18.05 -13.16 -3.23
CA ILE A 144 -18.27 -14.17 -2.20
C ILE A 144 -17.52 -13.82 -0.90
N ILE A 145 -16.39 -13.11 -1.02
CA ILE A 145 -15.52 -12.76 0.11
C ILE A 145 -15.97 -11.42 0.70
N SER A 146 -16.11 -11.38 2.02
CA SER A 146 -16.38 -10.13 2.74
C SER A 146 -15.17 -9.19 2.71
N PRO A 147 -15.35 -7.87 2.59
CA PRO A 147 -14.28 -6.88 2.67
C PRO A 147 -13.51 -6.93 4.01
N SER A 148 -14.12 -7.46 5.08
CA SER A 148 -13.43 -7.73 6.36
C SER A 148 -12.35 -8.83 6.29
N ARG A 149 -12.22 -9.51 5.17
CA ARG A 149 -11.19 -10.53 4.93
C ARG A 149 -10.21 -10.13 3.83
N VAL A 150 -10.25 -8.90 3.38
CA VAL A 150 -9.44 -8.38 2.27
C VAL A 150 -8.57 -7.26 2.80
N SER A 151 -7.27 -7.27 2.48
CA SER A 151 -6.36 -6.15 2.80
C SER A 151 -6.54 -5.02 1.80
N ARG A 152 -6.38 -3.77 2.24
CA ARG A 152 -6.32 -2.59 1.37
C ARG A 152 -5.21 -2.65 0.30
N PHE A 153 -4.17 -3.44 0.54
CA PHE A 153 -3.05 -3.66 -0.38
C PHE A 153 -3.27 -4.84 -1.33
N SER A 154 -4.47 -5.44 -1.34
CA SER A 154 -4.75 -6.61 -2.15
C SER A 154 -4.64 -6.32 -3.64
N MET A 155 -3.81 -7.10 -4.33
CA MET A 155 -3.67 -7.09 -5.79
C MET A 155 -4.75 -7.91 -6.50
N TYR A 156 -5.63 -8.57 -5.75
CA TYR A 156 -6.76 -9.30 -6.33
C TYR A 156 -7.86 -8.33 -6.76
N SER A 157 -8.52 -8.68 -7.87
CA SER A 157 -9.63 -7.89 -8.41
C SER A 157 -10.96 -8.40 -7.89
N TYR A 158 -11.77 -7.48 -7.41
CA TYR A 158 -13.13 -7.71 -6.93
C TYR A 158 -14.13 -6.86 -7.71
N TRP A 159 -15.41 -7.15 -7.56
CA TRP A 159 -16.49 -6.41 -8.16
C TRP A 159 -16.83 -5.18 -7.31
N TRP A 160 -17.00 -4.06 -7.99
CA TRP A 160 -17.37 -2.78 -7.39
C TRP A 160 -18.61 -2.25 -8.09
N LYS A 161 -19.53 -1.66 -7.34
CA LYS A 161 -20.76 -1.04 -7.84
C LYS A 161 -20.76 0.42 -7.38
N CYS A 162 -20.51 1.37 -8.26
CA CYS A 162 -20.47 2.77 -7.91
C CYS A 162 -21.87 3.31 -7.59
N ARG A 163 -21.93 4.50 -7.00
CA ARG A 163 -23.19 5.17 -6.64
C ARG A 163 -24.16 5.41 -7.81
N TYR A 164 -23.67 5.40 -9.03
CA TYR A 164 -24.47 5.52 -10.25
C TYR A 164 -24.93 4.17 -10.81
N GLY A 165 -24.63 3.07 -10.15
CA GLY A 165 -25.03 1.73 -10.53
C GLY A 165 -24.10 1.01 -11.52
N HIS A 166 -23.02 1.63 -11.99
CA HIS A 166 -22.04 0.94 -12.84
C HIS A 166 -21.31 -0.14 -12.06
N SER A 167 -21.25 -1.34 -12.63
CA SER A 167 -20.52 -2.47 -12.05
C SER A 167 -19.23 -2.70 -12.82
N CYS A 168 -18.11 -2.74 -12.14
CA CYS A 168 -16.79 -2.95 -12.71
C CYS A 168 -15.93 -3.87 -11.84
N LYS A 169 -14.91 -4.49 -12.44
CA LYS A 169 -13.93 -5.30 -11.73
C LYS A 169 -12.61 -4.54 -11.65
N ALA A 170 -12.12 -4.31 -10.42
CA ALA A 170 -10.88 -3.59 -10.19
C ALA A 170 -10.12 -4.19 -9.00
N LYS A 171 -8.79 -4.02 -8.98
CA LYS A 171 -7.96 -4.39 -7.84
C LYS A 171 -8.31 -3.52 -6.65
N VAL A 172 -8.19 -4.09 -5.44
CA VAL A 172 -8.40 -3.30 -4.22
C VAL A 172 -7.35 -2.19 -4.14
N SER A 173 -6.07 -2.51 -4.37
CA SER A 173 -4.99 -1.52 -4.35
C SER A 173 -5.20 -0.34 -5.31
N ASP A 174 -5.80 -0.57 -6.47
CA ASP A 174 -6.11 0.49 -7.42
C ASP A 174 -7.16 1.47 -6.84
N ARG A 175 -8.10 0.93 -6.03
CA ARG A 175 -9.16 1.73 -5.38
C ARG A 175 -8.66 2.45 -4.14
N THR A 176 -7.84 1.79 -3.34
CA THR A 176 -7.38 2.29 -2.02
C THR A 176 -6.15 3.19 -2.10
N LEU A 177 -5.16 2.85 -2.94
CA LEU A 177 -3.88 3.54 -3.02
C LEU A 177 -3.82 4.55 -4.18
N GLU A 178 -4.37 4.16 -5.33
CA GLU A 178 -4.36 5.01 -6.53
C GLU A 178 -5.65 5.81 -6.68
N HIS A 179 -6.62 5.61 -5.78
CA HIS A 179 -7.94 6.29 -5.76
C HIS A 179 -8.67 6.24 -7.10
N LYS A 180 -8.43 5.20 -7.91
CA LYS A 180 -9.11 5.03 -9.20
C LYS A 180 -10.61 4.91 -8.98
N ILE A 181 -11.36 5.72 -9.69
CA ILE A 181 -12.83 5.69 -9.70
C ILE A 181 -13.35 4.60 -10.66
N CYS A 182 -14.67 4.43 -10.71
CA CYS A 182 -15.31 3.56 -11.69
C CYS A 182 -14.92 3.96 -13.13
N PRO A 183 -14.45 3.03 -13.99
CA PRO A 183 -14.02 3.38 -15.35
C PRO A 183 -15.11 4.02 -16.22
N ALA A 184 -16.38 3.68 -16.02
CA ALA A 184 -17.49 4.31 -16.71
C ALA A 184 -17.66 5.76 -16.25
N CYS A 185 -17.67 6.00 -14.93
CA CYS A 185 -17.71 7.36 -14.38
C CYS A 185 -16.48 8.17 -14.77
N GLU A 186 -15.30 7.57 -14.81
CA GLU A 186 -14.08 8.24 -15.26
C GLU A 186 -14.20 8.71 -16.71
N LYS A 187 -14.72 7.83 -17.58
CA LYS A 187 -14.96 8.17 -18.99
C LYS A 187 -15.96 9.32 -19.14
N GLU A 188 -17.07 9.26 -18.41
CA GLU A 188 -18.07 10.34 -18.40
C GLU A 188 -17.49 11.65 -17.86
N TYR A 189 -16.73 11.56 -16.75
CA TYR A 189 -16.06 12.74 -16.19
C TYR A 189 -15.09 13.36 -17.20
N GLN A 190 -14.27 12.56 -17.87
CA GLN A 190 -13.31 13.06 -18.87
C GLN A 190 -14.01 13.69 -20.07
N ALA A 191 -15.21 13.25 -20.43
CA ALA A 191 -15.97 13.86 -21.52
C ALA A 191 -16.57 15.23 -21.14
N VAL A 192 -16.95 15.40 -19.87
CA VAL A 192 -17.65 16.61 -19.39
C VAL A 192 -16.69 17.60 -18.70
N PHE A 193 -15.63 17.10 -18.08
CA PHE A 193 -14.68 17.90 -17.30
C PHE A 193 -14.13 19.13 -18.06
N PRO A 194 -13.65 19.03 -19.31
CA PRO A 194 -13.15 20.20 -20.03
C PRO A 194 -14.21 21.30 -20.18
N GLN A 195 -15.44 20.91 -20.47
CA GLN A 195 -16.57 21.84 -20.62
C GLN A 195 -16.89 22.57 -19.30
N LEU A 196 -16.82 21.85 -18.18
CA LEU A 196 -17.05 22.41 -16.86
C LEU A 196 -15.98 23.45 -16.50
N ILE A 197 -14.71 23.14 -16.74
CA ILE A 197 -13.60 24.08 -16.49
C ILE A 197 -13.72 25.34 -17.35
N ILE A 198 -14.01 25.19 -18.64
CA ILE A 198 -14.22 26.33 -19.55
C ILE A 198 -15.39 27.19 -19.05
N SER A 199 -16.51 26.55 -18.66
CA SER A 199 -17.69 27.23 -18.12
C SER A 199 -17.43 27.95 -16.81
N TYR A 200 -16.62 27.36 -15.93
CA TYR A 200 -16.20 27.97 -14.67
C TYR A 200 -15.47 29.28 -14.93
N TYR A 201 -14.49 29.29 -15.81
CA TYR A 201 -13.74 30.52 -16.15
C TYR A 201 -14.57 31.55 -16.91
N ALA A 202 -15.55 31.15 -17.74
CA ALA A 202 -16.51 32.06 -18.31
C ALA A 202 -17.31 32.80 -17.23
N LYS A 203 -17.82 32.07 -16.24
CA LYS A 203 -18.55 32.67 -15.09
C LYS A 203 -17.66 33.60 -14.26
N GLN A 204 -16.39 33.23 -14.01
CA GLN A 204 -15.43 34.12 -13.34
C GLN A 204 -15.17 35.42 -14.11
N SER A 205 -15.35 35.40 -15.41
CA SER A 205 -15.26 36.57 -16.27
C SER A 205 -16.56 37.39 -16.37
N GLY A 206 -17.60 36.99 -15.63
CA GLY A 206 -18.91 37.64 -15.67
C GLY A 206 -19.75 37.31 -16.91
N GLN A 207 -19.43 36.21 -17.60
CA GLN A 207 -20.07 35.76 -18.83
C GLN A 207 -20.93 34.53 -18.59
N SER A 208 -21.89 34.29 -19.48
CA SER A 208 -22.63 33.04 -19.52
C SER A 208 -21.91 31.99 -20.37
N ALA A 209 -22.12 30.69 -20.01
CA ALA A 209 -21.65 29.59 -20.82
C ALA A 209 -22.80 28.62 -21.06
N ILE A 210 -23.07 28.36 -22.34
CA ILE A 210 -24.10 27.40 -22.76
C ILE A 210 -23.37 26.14 -23.20
N LEU A 211 -23.71 24.99 -22.53
CA LEU A 211 -23.10 23.70 -22.86
C LEU A 211 -23.93 22.95 -23.90
N ASN A 212 -23.23 22.32 -24.85
CA ASN A 212 -23.84 21.49 -25.89
C ASN A 212 -24.94 22.24 -26.68
N ASP A 213 -24.68 23.48 -27.05
CA ASP A 213 -25.64 24.25 -27.82
C ASP A 213 -25.78 23.72 -29.26
N GLU A 214 -27.00 23.32 -29.61
CA GLU A 214 -27.35 22.86 -30.98
C GLU A 214 -28.13 23.89 -31.75
N LYS A 215 -28.61 24.97 -31.10
CA LYS A 215 -29.54 25.94 -31.70
C LYS A 215 -28.84 26.87 -32.67
N LEU A 216 -27.60 27.21 -32.38
CA LEU A 216 -26.87 28.23 -33.17
C LEU A 216 -26.52 27.75 -34.59
N ILE A 217 -26.00 26.51 -34.71
CA ILE A 217 -25.46 26.00 -35.99
C ILE A 217 -26.04 24.65 -36.40
N GLY A 218 -27.03 24.11 -35.64
CA GLY A 218 -27.67 22.83 -35.92
C GLY A 218 -26.89 21.57 -35.58
N ILE A 219 -25.68 21.75 -35.00
CA ILE A 219 -24.86 20.66 -34.43
C ILE A 219 -24.27 21.12 -33.10
N PRO A 220 -24.00 20.18 -32.14
CA PRO A 220 -23.57 20.54 -30.82
C PRO A 220 -22.26 21.35 -30.81
N ILE A 221 -22.26 22.47 -30.09
CA ILE A 221 -21.09 23.23 -29.67
C ILE A 221 -20.84 22.91 -28.22
N GLU A 222 -19.66 22.43 -27.86
CA GLU A 222 -19.37 21.97 -26.49
C GLU A 222 -19.56 23.08 -25.45
N VAL A 223 -19.00 24.27 -25.72
CA VAL A 223 -19.19 25.48 -24.91
C VAL A 223 -19.36 26.67 -25.77
N LEU A 224 -20.50 27.36 -25.65
CA LEU A 224 -20.78 28.65 -26.32
C LEU A 224 -20.78 29.75 -25.26
N ILE A 225 -20.03 30.82 -25.53
CA ILE A 225 -20.00 32.09 -24.76
C ILE A 225 -20.61 33.16 -25.62
N PRO A 226 -21.92 33.42 -25.50
CA PRO A 226 -22.65 34.28 -26.41
C PRO A 226 -22.16 35.72 -26.40
N GLU A 227 -21.83 36.25 -25.24
CA GLU A 227 -21.37 37.65 -25.06
C GLU A 227 -20.08 37.94 -25.84
N GLU A 228 -19.21 36.94 -25.96
CA GLU A 228 -17.94 37.03 -26.67
C GLU A 228 -18.03 36.51 -28.10
N ARG A 229 -19.18 36.02 -28.52
CA ARG A 229 -19.35 35.33 -29.82
C ARG A 229 -18.28 34.26 -30.02
N LEU A 230 -18.08 33.45 -28.98
CA LEU A 230 -16.99 32.46 -28.87
C LEU A 230 -17.55 31.07 -28.68
N ALA A 231 -17.18 30.17 -29.55
CA ALA A 231 -17.41 28.71 -29.41
C ALA A 231 -16.08 28.04 -29.06
N ILE A 232 -16.11 27.13 -28.05
CA ILE A 232 -14.92 26.43 -27.59
C ILE A 232 -15.17 24.92 -27.66
N GLU A 233 -14.24 24.21 -28.30
CA GLU A 233 -14.23 22.76 -28.43
C GLU A 233 -13.02 22.17 -27.71
N ALA A 234 -13.24 21.24 -26.78
CA ALA A 234 -12.19 20.54 -26.04
C ALA A 234 -11.87 19.17 -26.65
N GLN A 235 -12.82 18.55 -27.32
CA GLN A 235 -12.63 17.26 -28.00
C GLN A 235 -11.93 17.45 -29.35
N ILE A 236 -11.20 16.40 -29.75
CA ILE A 236 -10.57 16.33 -31.06
C ILE A 236 -11.51 15.56 -31.97
N TYR A 237 -12.06 16.23 -32.97
CA TYR A 237 -12.91 15.62 -33.98
C TYR A 237 -12.13 15.28 -35.27
N ASP A 238 -12.76 14.51 -36.17
CA ASP A 238 -12.27 14.31 -37.52
C ASP A 238 -12.16 15.67 -38.27
N GLU A 239 -11.14 15.83 -39.07
CA GLU A 239 -10.88 17.09 -39.80
C GLU A 239 -12.08 17.59 -40.63
N LYS A 240 -12.92 16.67 -41.15
CA LYS A 240 -14.09 17.06 -41.94
C LYS A 240 -15.14 17.71 -41.04
N ILE A 241 -15.42 17.14 -39.89
CA ILE A 241 -16.34 17.67 -38.88
C ILE A 241 -15.84 19.06 -38.43
N GLU A 242 -14.56 19.17 -38.16
CA GLU A 242 -13.94 20.45 -37.78
C GLU A 242 -14.10 21.55 -38.79
N ARG A 243 -13.85 21.23 -40.07
CA ARG A 243 -14.03 22.22 -41.16
C ARG A 243 -15.48 22.67 -41.27
N VAL A 244 -16.43 21.72 -41.13
CA VAL A 244 -17.86 22.03 -41.17
C VAL A 244 -18.26 22.92 -40.00
N LYS A 245 -17.90 22.54 -38.77
CA LYS A 245 -18.16 23.34 -37.56
C LYS A 245 -17.57 24.76 -37.69
N LYS A 246 -16.32 24.88 -38.13
CA LYS A 246 -15.64 26.16 -38.31
C LYS A 246 -16.37 27.05 -39.33
N HIS A 247 -16.79 26.47 -40.44
CA HIS A 247 -17.56 27.19 -41.46
C HIS A 247 -18.90 27.67 -40.94
N LEU A 248 -19.67 26.81 -40.26
CA LEU A 248 -20.95 27.16 -39.67
C LEU A 248 -20.86 28.21 -38.58
N CYS A 249 -19.89 28.09 -37.66
CA CYS A 249 -19.65 29.10 -36.64
C CYS A 249 -19.29 30.46 -37.27
N SER A 250 -18.39 30.48 -38.26
CA SER A 250 -18.01 31.69 -38.96
C SER A 250 -19.20 32.34 -39.66
N SER A 251 -20.08 31.55 -40.27
CA SER A 251 -21.31 32.02 -40.92
C SER A 251 -22.31 32.61 -39.92
N ALA A 252 -22.31 32.09 -38.67
CA ALA A 252 -23.12 32.60 -37.56
C ALA A 252 -22.46 33.79 -36.83
N GLY A 253 -21.28 34.24 -37.28
CA GLY A 253 -20.54 35.36 -36.67
C GLY A 253 -19.89 34.98 -35.33
N VAL A 254 -19.62 33.70 -35.11
CA VAL A 254 -19.01 33.14 -33.90
C VAL A 254 -17.61 32.62 -34.24
N ASP A 255 -16.65 32.94 -33.40
CA ASP A 255 -15.28 32.44 -33.52
C ASP A 255 -15.14 31.05 -32.82
N LEU A 256 -14.65 30.05 -33.56
CA LEU A 256 -14.45 28.71 -33.04
C LEU A 256 -13.00 28.50 -32.62
N ILE A 257 -12.79 28.23 -31.35
CA ILE A 257 -11.48 27.93 -30.74
C ILE A 257 -11.43 26.50 -30.23
N LYS A 258 -10.27 25.89 -30.40
CA LYS A 258 -9.97 24.60 -29.84
C LYS A 258 -9.07 24.72 -28.61
N ILE A 259 -9.44 24.02 -27.55
CA ILE A 259 -8.61 23.81 -26.35
C ILE A 259 -8.53 22.30 -26.10
N PRO A 260 -7.71 21.56 -26.86
CA PRO A 260 -7.67 20.11 -26.73
C PRO A 260 -7.31 19.70 -25.28
N TYR A 261 -8.19 18.90 -24.69
CA TYR A 261 -7.92 18.25 -23.41
C TYR A 261 -7.24 16.91 -23.67
N LYS A 262 -6.11 16.70 -23.00
CA LYS A 262 -5.42 15.40 -23.01
C LYS A 262 -5.59 14.73 -21.66
N LYS A 263 -5.75 13.41 -21.63
CA LYS A 263 -5.86 12.63 -20.39
C LYS A 263 -4.65 12.83 -19.45
N SER A 264 -3.50 13.23 -19.98
CA SER A 264 -2.30 13.56 -19.21
C SER A 264 -2.30 14.97 -18.62
N ASP A 265 -3.23 15.85 -19.04
CA ASP A 265 -3.30 17.21 -18.52
C ASP A 265 -3.87 17.16 -17.09
N SER A 266 -3.16 17.76 -16.15
CA SER A 266 -3.74 18.05 -14.84
C SER A 266 -4.80 19.15 -14.97
N GLU A 267 -5.68 19.23 -13.96
CA GLU A 267 -6.68 20.28 -13.88
C GLU A 267 -6.07 21.69 -14.00
N LEU A 268 -4.95 21.91 -13.31
CA LEU A 268 -4.23 23.17 -13.31
C LEU A 268 -3.64 23.50 -14.68
N GLU A 269 -3.02 22.53 -15.35
CA GLU A 269 -2.46 22.72 -16.70
C GLU A 269 -3.54 23.07 -17.72
N TYR A 270 -4.70 22.41 -17.63
CA TYR A 270 -5.80 22.72 -18.53
C TYR A 270 -6.40 24.10 -18.24
N ALA A 271 -6.54 24.46 -16.97
CA ALA A 271 -6.96 25.79 -16.54
C ALA A 271 -6.04 26.90 -17.11
N GLU A 272 -4.73 26.69 -17.06
CA GLU A 272 -3.78 27.66 -17.61
C GLU A 272 -3.89 27.82 -19.16
N LYS A 273 -4.19 26.73 -19.87
CA LYS A 273 -4.49 26.79 -21.30
C LYS A 273 -5.72 27.70 -21.58
N ILE A 274 -6.79 27.56 -20.78
CA ILE A 274 -8.01 28.34 -20.88
C ILE A 274 -7.72 29.83 -20.58
N LYS A 275 -7.06 30.12 -19.47
CA LYS A 275 -6.66 31.48 -19.08
C LYS A 275 -5.81 32.15 -20.17
N GLY A 276 -4.87 31.40 -20.76
CA GLY A 276 -4.05 31.91 -21.88
C GLY A 276 -4.85 32.29 -23.11
N ILE A 277 -5.95 31.58 -23.40
CA ILE A 277 -6.85 31.91 -24.50
C ILE A 277 -7.70 33.15 -24.18
N TYR A 278 -8.27 33.20 -22.98
CA TYR A 278 -9.06 34.32 -22.50
C TYR A 278 -8.24 35.61 -22.54
N LYS A 279 -7.00 35.56 -22.06
CA LYS A 279 -6.06 36.72 -22.17
C LYS A 279 -5.83 37.16 -23.59
N ARG A 280 -5.65 36.25 -24.55
CA ARG A 280 -5.47 36.59 -25.98
C ARG A 280 -6.72 37.18 -26.60
N LYS A 281 -7.89 36.90 -26.05
CA LYS A 281 -9.18 37.44 -26.49
C LYS A 281 -9.58 38.70 -25.71
N ASN A 282 -8.71 39.24 -24.85
CA ASN A 282 -8.97 40.36 -23.94
C ASN A 282 -10.16 40.11 -22.99
N ILE A 283 -10.43 38.82 -22.66
CA ILE A 283 -11.44 38.43 -21.69
C ILE A 283 -10.78 38.47 -20.30
N TYR A 284 -11.27 39.34 -19.42
CA TYR A 284 -10.74 39.50 -18.08
C TYR A 284 -11.30 38.41 -17.15
N ILE A 285 -10.43 37.67 -16.49
CA ILE A 285 -10.80 36.67 -15.47
C ILE A 285 -10.58 37.32 -14.10
N ARG A 286 -11.64 37.45 -13.29
CA ARG A 286 -11.50 37.83 -11.87
C ARG A 286 -10.70 36.73 -11.13
N THR A 287 -9.66 37.14 -10.42
CA THR A 287 -8.92 36.27 -9.52
C THR A 287 -9.46 36.48 -8.11
N ASP A 288 -9.45 35.42 -7.26
CA ASP A 288 -9.92 35.50 -5.87
C ASP A 288 -9.13 36.51 -4.99
N THR A 289 -8.13 37.17 -5.58
CA THR A 289 -7.33 38.24 -4.95
C THR A 289 -7.89 39.64 -5.20
N ASP A 290 -8.96 39.79 -5.98
CA ASP A 290 -9.58 41.09 -6.33
C ASP A 290 -10.79 41.42 -5.44
N SER A 291 -10.91 40.79 -4.22
CA SER A 291 -11.97 41.06 -3.22
C SER A 291 -11.46 41.88 -2.04
#